data_aa16e54fdad9b52cc3c8f512c0ecfb8e
#
_entry.id   aa16e54fdad9b52cc3c8f512c0ecfb8e
#
_cell.length_a   1.000
_cell.length_b   1.000
_cell.length_c   1.000
_cell.angle_alpha   90.00
_cell.angle_beta   90.00
_cell.angle_gamma   90.00
#
_symmetry.space_group_name_H-M   'P 1'
#
loop_
_entity.id
_entity.type
_entity.pdbx_description
1 polymer ?
#
loop_
_entity_poly.entity_id
_entity_poly.type
_entity_poly.pdbx_seq_one_letter_code
_entity_poly.pdbx_strand_id
1 'polypeptide(L)'
;MHDVSLNARRRRIASVLALVAALGALSACGQNLGKSNFARTTVAAEAGSGSGSVPDGDINDPAVTPVVMRTIDPCPLVGKEALSSLGTPEDPRPSTISFGSCRTKVVDAGGKQLTIGVDIGASTYVSTSGVTVSAVEGLPQIERKSKDGKSCDVGIMTLRKPERGVSFSVTYDGGDPCATGRAVAAKAVKSLHASPAKYPSSAGTLTAVDPCTAADPAVLGEVVPHGATTLTTFHSCDWTPGSNPRISIGFRPGLPPEQREGSTKVEIDGVTAYQKGGSGSDAECKVEWQHKPWADDEAEIVSVIYKNYDEKKDEAASCGKAVKIAKSVISKLPKP
;
A
#
# COMPACT_ATOMS: atom_id res chain seq x y z
N MET A 1 -29.45 -20.47 84.16
CA MET A 1 -28.59 -20.80 82.98
C MET A 1 -29.49 -21.12 81.74
N HIS A 2 -30.52 -20.34 81.44
CA HIS A 2 -31.38 -20.66 80.32
C HIS A 2 -31.72 -19.46 79.41
N ASP A 3 -31.10 -18.30 79.57
CA ASP A 3 -31.47 -17.09 78.79
C ASP A 3 -30.53 -16.73 77.66
N VAL A 4 -29.43 -17.45 77.45
CA VAL A 4 -28.46 -17.11 76.39
C VAL A 4 -28.77 -17.77 75.01
N SER A 5 -29.62 -18.85 75.05
CA SER A 5 -29.89 -19.60 73.77
C SER A 5 -30.97 -19.01 72.91
N LEU A 6 -31.92 -18.25 73.48
CA LEU A 6 -33.05 -17.68 72.69
C LEU A 6 -32.65 -16.45 71.87
N ASN A 7 -31.75 -15.63 72.35
CA ASN A 7 -31.25 -14.46 71.63
C ASN A 7 -30.34 -14.82 70.43
N ALA A 8 -29.61 -15.92 70.51
CA ALA A 8 -28.77 -16.41 69.43
C ALA A 8 -29.60 -16.94 68.24
N ARG A 9 -30.74 -17.61 68.56
CA ARG A 9 -31.66 -18.09 67.50
C ARG A 9 -32.41 -16.95 66.80
N ARG A 10 -32.86 -15.93 67.54
CA ARG A 10 -33.52 -14.76 66.92
C ARG A 10 -32.58 -13.94 66.02
N ARG A 11 -31.33 -13.76 66.42
CA ARG A 11 -30.31 -13.10 65.57
C ARG A 11 -29.99 -13.88 64.32
N ARG A 12 -29.96 -15.22 64.35
CA ARG A 12 -29.70 -16.05 63.14
C ARG A 12 -30.88 -16.04 62.17
N ILE A 13 -32.13 -15.99 62.64
CA ILE A 13 -33.32 -15.90 61.79
C ILE A 13 -33.44 -14.50 61.13
N ALA A 14 -33.11 -13.44 61.86
CA ALA A 14 -33.08 -12.09 61.32
C ALA A 14 -32.01 -11.91 60.25
N SER A 15 -30.85 -12.54 60.41
CA SER A 15 -29.75 -12.51 59.43
C SER A 15 -30.04 -13.31 58.16
N VAL A 16 -30.77 -14.41 58.26
CA VAL A 16 -31.17 -15.23 57.07
C VAL A 16 -32.28 -14.54 56.30
N LEU A 17 -33.21 -13.87 56.95
CA LEU A 17 -34.28 -13.08 56.29
C LEU A 17 -33.72 -11.84 55.56
N ALA A 18 -32.68 -11.20 56.11
CA ALA A 18 -32.00 -10.09 55.46
C ALA A 18 -31.19 -10.53 54.23
N LEU A 19 -30.60 -11.74 54.26
CA LEU A 19 -29.86 -12.30 53.12
C LEU A 19 -30.78 -12.70 51.94
N VAL A 20 -31.97 -13.24 52.23
CA VAL A 20 -32.94 -13.60 51.21
C VAL A 20 -33.59 -12.36 50.58
N ALA A 21 -33.79 -11.27 51.31
CA ALA A 21 -34.25 -10.00 50.76
C ALA A 21 -33.20 -9.31 49.87
N ALA A 22 -31.88 -9.46 50.19
CA ALA A 22 -30.79 -8.92 49.36
C ALA A 22 -30.60 -9.69 48.07
N LEU A 23 -30.85 -11.00 48.06
CA LEU A 23 -30.77 -11.83 46.82
C LEU A 23 -31.99 -11.64 45.90
N GLY A 24 -33.12 -11.25 46.40
CA GLY A 24 -34.33 -10.91 45.61
C GLY A 24 -34.22 -9.58 44.88
N ALA A 25 -33.42 -8.63 45.38
CA ALA A 25 -33.26 -7.33 44.74
C ALA A 25 -32.26 -7.34 43.58
N LEU A 26 -31.39 -8.36 43.50
CA LEU A 26 -30.41 -8.52 42.41
C LEU A 26 -30.99 -9.23 41.19
N SER A 27 -32.12 -9.89 41.28
CA SER A 27 -32.79 -10.54 40.15
C SER A 27 -33.73 -9.60 39.34
N ALA A 28 -33.98 -8.40 39.80
CA ALA A 28 -34.86 -7.43 39.09
C ALA A 28 -34.10 -6.55 38.08
N CYS A 29 -32.76 -6.52 38.09
CA CYS A 29 -31.93 -5.79 37.11
C CYS A 29 -31.47 -6.65 35.92
N GLY A 30 -31.83 -7.94 35.87
CA GLY A 30 -31.36 -8.89 34.88
C GLY A 30 -32.26 -9.07 33.64
N GLN A 31 -33.40 -8.43 33.54
CA GLN A 31 -34.38 -8.77 32.50
C GLN A 31 -34.40 -7.84 31.27
N ASN A 32 -33.56 -6.84 31.17
CA ASN A 32 -33.53 -5.99 29.98
C ASN A 32 -32.17 -5.94 29.23
N LEU A 33 -31.15 -6.67 29.67
CA LEU A 33 -29.89 -6.78 28.93
C LEU A 33 -29.99 -7.72 27.70
N GLY A 34 -31.01 -8.57 27.64
CA GLY A 34 -31.27 -9.43 26.49
C GLY A 34 -32.19 -8.80 25.43
N LYS A 35 -32.74 -7.60 25.67
CA LYS A 35 -33.59 -6.85 24.74
C LYS A 35 -33.20 -5.39 24.54
N SER A 36 -32.15 -4.91 25.16
CA SER A 36 -31.44 -3.83 24.52
C SER A 36 -30.92 -4.44 23.22
N ASN A 37 -31.64 -4.18 22.13
CA ASN A 37 -31.01 -4.09 20.86
C ASN A 37 -29.78 -3.20 21.13
N PHE A 38 -28.63 -3.81 21.38
CA PHE A 38 -27.45 -3.33 20.73
C PHE A 38 -27.80 -3.50 19.26
N ALA A 39 -28.60 -2.58 18.70
CA ALA A 39 -28.39 -2.20 17.35
C ALA A 39 -26.87 -2.04 17.37
N ARG A 40 -26.15 -3.08 16.93
CA ARG A 40 -24.90 -2.80 16.26
C ARG A 40 -25.30 -1.59 15.45
N THR A 41 -24.74 -0.46 15.78
CA THR A 41 -24.49 0.52 14.78
C THR A 41 -23.47 -0.20 13.91
N THR A 42 -23.95 -1.17 13.14
CA THR A 42 -23.48 -1.27 11.77
C THR A 42 -23.60 0.18 11.39
N VAL A 43 -22.49 0.90 11.43
CA VAL A 43 -22.31 2.04 10.57
C VAL A 43 -22.90 1.46 9.29
N ALA A 44 -24.12 1.90 8.96
CA ALA A 44 -24.73 1.53 7.70
C ALA A 44 -23.57 1.79 6.78
N ALA A 45 -23.06 0.76 6.11
CA ALA A 45 -22.08 0.97 5.10
C ALA A 45 -22.71 2.11 4.34
N GLU A 46 -22.15 3.32 4.54
CA GLU A 46 -22.64 4.46 3.78
C GLU A 46 -22.66 3.88 2.40
N ALA A 47 -23.85 3.81 1.82
CA ALA A 47 -24.03 3.26 0.50
C ALA A 47 -23.32 4.19 -0.48
N GLY A 48 -22.01 4.23 -0.36
CA GLY A 48 -21.06 4.66 -1.35
C GLY A 48 -20.90 3.61 -2.45
N SER A 49 -21.62 2.50 -2.36
CA SER A 49 -22.01 1.71 -3.50
C SER A 49 -23.15 2.44 -4.21
N GLY A 50 -22.85 3.59 -4.78
CA GLY A 50 -23.61 4.05 -5.90
C GLY A 50 -23.62 2.89 -6.90
N SER A 51 -24.78 2.28 -7.13
CA SER A 51 -25.08 1.44 -8.27
C SER A 51 -25.03 2.27 -9.58
N GLY A 52 -24.08 3.22 -9.63
CA GLY A 52 -23.71 3.93 -10.84
C GLY A 52 -23.00 2.96 -11.76
N SER A 53 -23.35 2.95 -13.02
CA SER A 53 -22.57 2.26 -14.05
C SER A 53 -21.09 2.62 -13.86
N VAL A 54 -20.22 1.61 -13.90
CA VAL A 54 -18.76 1.84 -13.89
C VAL A 54 -18.43 2.82 -15.00
N PRO A 55 -17.80 3.96 -14.73
CA PRO A 55 -17.49 4.92 -15.79
C PRO A 55 -16.67 4.26 -16.88
N ASP A 56 -17.13 4.32 -18.12
CA ASP A 56 -16.38 3.92 -19.30
C ASP A 56 -15.62 5.13 -19.86
N GLY A 57 -14.54 4.88 -20.62
CA GLY A 57 -13.74 5.93 -21.21
C GLY A 57 -12.56 6.39 -20.34
N ASP A 58 -11.91 7.47 -20.76
CA ASP A 58 -10.74 8.01 -20.06
C ASP A 58 -11.13 8.64 -18.72
N ILE A 59 -10.25 8.48 -17.74
CA ILE A 59 -10.41 9.08 -16.41
C ILE A 59 -9.82 10.50 -16.45
N ASN A 60 -10.70 11.49 -16.45
CA ASN A 60 -10.34 12.92 -16.55
C ASN A 60 -10.47 13.64 -15.21
N ASP A 61 -10.01 13.01 -14.13
CA ASP A 61 -10.03 13.57 -12.78
C ASP A 61 -8.68 14.22 -12.45
N PRO A 62 -8.62 15.54 -12.27
CA PRO A 62 -7.38 16.28 -12.04
C PRO A 62 -6.71 15.91 -10.72
N ALA A 63 -7.44 15.42 -9.72
CA ALA A 63 -6.92 15.04 -8.41
C ALA A 63 -6.10 13.74 -8.44
N VAL A 64 -6.33 12.89 -9.45
CA VAL A 64 -5.72 11.54 -9.52
C VAL A 64 -4.87 11.32 -10.77
N THR A 65 -4.44 12.38 -11.42
CA THR A 65 -3.50 12.28 -12.55
C THR A 65 -2.17 11.67 -12.11
N PRO A 66 -1.42 10.96 -12.98
CA PRO A 66 -0.11 10.39 -12.63
C PRO A 66 0.86 11.42 -12.04
N VAL A 67 0.83 12.66 -12.52
CA VAL A 67 1.68 13.76 -12.01
C VAL A 67 1.34 14.10 -10.56
N VAL A 68 0.06 14.17 -10.22
CA VAL A 68 -0.39 14.42 -8.84
C VAL A 68 -0.10 13.20 -7.96
N MET A 69 -0.53 12.02 -8.40
CA MET A 69 -0.42 10.78 -7.62
C MET A 69 1.02 10.44 -7.27
N ARG A 70 1.98 10.78 -8.11
CA ARG A 70 3.41 10.58 -7.87
C ARG A 70 3.91 11.32 -6.64
N THR A 71 3.32 12.46 -6.30
CA THR A 71 3.74 13.30 -5.15
C THR A 71 3.05 12.93 -3.84
N ILE A 72 2.06 12.03 -3.85
CA ILE A 72 1.27 11.69 -2.66
C ILE A 72 2.07 10.78 -1.73
N ASP A 73 2.14 11.15 -0.44
CA ASP A 73 2.59 10.25 0.61
C ASP A 73 1.47 9.24 0.93
N PRO A 74 1.68 7.94 0.69
CA PRO A 74 0.66 6.92 0.90
C PRO A 74 0.38 6.63 2.38
N CYS A 75 1.34 6.89 3.29
CA CYS A 75 1.24 6.46 4.67
C CYS A 75 0.06 7.07 5.44
N PRO A 76 -0.30 8.35 5.29
CA PRO A 76 -1.49 8.91 5.90
C PRO A 76 -2.80 8.26 5.46
N LEU A 77 -2.86 7.67 4.25
CA LEU A 77 -4.06 6.98 3.76
C LEU A 77 -4.37 5.69 4.54
N VAL A 78 -3.37 5.12 5.21
CA VAL A 78 -3.47 3.95 6.10
C VAL A 78 -2.93 4.25 7.49
N GLY A 79 -2.84 5.51 7.86
CA GLY A 79 -2.40 5.98 9.16
C GLY A 79 -3.48 5.88 10.25
N LYS A 80 -3.12 6.22 11.48
CA LYS A 80 -3.99 6.14 12.66
C LYS A 80 -5.34 6.83 12.46
N GLU A 81 -5.35 8.01 11.86
CA GLU A 81 -6.58 8.80 11.65
C GLU A 81 -7.52 8.11 10.66
N ALA A 82 -6.97 7.65 9.51
CA ALA A 82 -7.74 6.94 8.49
C ALA A 82 -8.38 5.65 9.04
N LEU A 83 -7.69 4.95 9.93
CA LEU A 83 -8.06 3.63 10.47
C LEU A 83 -8.70 3.68 11.87
N SER A 84 -8.94 4.85 12.43
CA SER A 84 -9.46 5.03 13.80
C SER A 84 -10.74 4.27 14.11
N SER A 85 -11.59 4.01 13.12
CA SER A 85 -12.82 3.23 13.26
C SER A 85 -12.61 1.71 13.21
N LEU A 86 -11.42 1.24 12.85
CA LEU A 86 -11.09 -0.19 12.68
C LEU A 86 -10.35 -0.78 13.88
N GLY A 87 -9.68 0.05 14.67
CA GLY A 87 -8.95 -0.39 15.85
C GLY A 87 -7.75 0.49 16.19
N THR A 88 -6.80 -0.08 16.91
CA THR A 88 -5.58 0.59 17.35
C THR A 88 -4.39 0.10 16.51
N PRO A 89 -3.63 0.98 15.85
CA PRO A 89 -2.39 0.59 15.18
C PRO A 89 -1.39 -0.04 16.16
N GLU A 90 -0.74 -1.13 15.77
CA GLU A 90 0.34 -1.77 16.55
C GLU A 90 1.59 -0.88 16.55
N ASP A 91 1.90 -0.26 15.42
CA ASP A 91 2.98 0.73 15.30
C ASP A 91 2.35 2.11 15.05
N PRO A 92 2.80 3.14 15.78
CA PRO A 92 2.33 4.51 15.56
C PRO A 92 2.68 5.06 14.18
N ARG A 93 3.67 4.49 13.51
CA ARG A 93 4.10 4.87 12.16
C ARG A 93 3.93 3.71 11.18
N PRO A 94 3.12 3.89 10.12
CA PRO A 94 3.09 2.93 9.02
C PRO A 94 4.48 2.74 8.39
N SER A 95 4.75 1.52 7.93
CA SER A 95 6.03 1.19 7.30
C SER A 95 6.01 1.53 5.81
N THR A 96 6.92 2.40 5.38
CA THR A 96 7.17 2.68 3.96
C THR A 96 7.92 1.52 3.32
N ILE A 97 7.44 1.04 2.17
CA ILE A 97 8.05 -0.07 1.43
C ILE A 97 8.71 0.43 0.15
N SER A 98 8.08 1.39 -0.51
CA SER A 98 8.57 2.06 -1.72
C SER A 98 7.88 3.41 -1.84
N PHE A 99 8.30 4.26 -2.78
CA PHE A 99 7.47 5.40 -3.15
C PHE A 99 6.10 4.91 -3.60
N GLY A 100 5.04 5.49 -3.03
CA GLY A 100 3.66 5.08 -3.28
C GLY A 100 3.16 3.91 -2.44
N SER A 101 4.02 3.20 -1.68
CA SER A 101 3.61 2.03 -0.89
C SER A 101 3.78 2.25 0.60
N CYS A 102 2.76 1.90 1.37
CA CYS A 102 2.80 1.93 2.82
C CYS A 102 1.96 0.81 3.43
N ARG A 103 2.37 0.31 4.60
CA ARG A 103 1.68 -0.78 5.30
C ARG A 103 1.57 -0.50 6.79
N THR A 104 0.46 -0.92 7.38
CA THR A 104 0.25 -0.87 8.82
C THR A 104 -0.48 -2.11 9.33
N LYS A 105 -0.36 -2.37 10.62
CA LYS A 105 -1.10 -3.37 11.35
C LYS A 105 -1.98 -2.70 12.40
N VAL A 106 -3.18 -3.21 12.56
CA VAL A 106 -4.18 -2.71 13.50
C VAL A 106 -4.72 -3.88 14.30
N VAL A 107 -4.98 -3.67 15.58
CA VAL A 107 -5.72 -4.62 16.42
C VAL A 107 -7.11 -4.07 16.64
N ASP A 108 -8.13 -4.85 16.26
CA ASP A 108 -9.53 -4.49 16.45
C ASP A 108 -9.97 -4.58 17.91
N ALA A 109 -11.20 -4.15 18.20
CA ALA A 109 -11.76 -4.20 19.56
C ALA A 109 -11.92 -5.64 20.11
N GLY A 110 -11.91 -6.65 19.24
CA GLY A 110 -11.96 -8.08 19.59
C GLY A 110 -10.57 -8.72 19.74
N GLY A 111 -9.49 -7.94 19.62
CA GLY A 111 -8.11 -8.42 19.69
C GLY A 111 -7.63 -9.14 18.41
N LYS A 112 -8.33 -9.00 17.29
CA LYS A 112 -7.94 -9.60 16.01
C LYS A 112 -7.05 -8.67 15.21
N GLN A 113 -6.03 -9.25 14.59
CA GLN A 113 -5.10 -8.51 13.76
C GLN A 113 -5.68 -8.24 12.37
N LEU A 114 -5.51 -7.01 11.92
CA LEU A 114 -5.84 -6.50 10.60
C LEU A 114 -4.57 -5.90 10.00
N THR A 115 -4.15 -6.40 8.84
CA THR A 115 -3.04 -5.80 8.08
C THR A 115 -3.61 -5.08 6.87
N ILE A 116 -3.21 -3.83 6.69
CA ILE A 116 -3.62 -3.00 5.54
C ILE A 116 -2.38 -2.44 4.86
N GLY A 117 -2.30 -2.66 3.55
CA GLY A 117 -1.32 -2.01 2.67
C GLY A 117 -2.02 -1.08 1.70
N VAL A 118 -1.33 -0.03 1.28
CA VAL A 118 -1.72 0.83 0.17
C VAL A 118 -0.58 0.90 -0.83
N ASP A 119 -0.92 0.82 -2.13
CA ASP A 119 0.01 0.96 -3.25
C ASP A 119 -0.56 1.94 -4.27
N ILE A 120 0.05 3.12 -4.38
CA ILE A 120 -0.24 4.15 -5.38
C ILE A 120 0.56 3.84 -6.65
N GLY A 121 -0.12 3.72 -7.80
CA GLY A 121 0.48 3.29 -9.05
C GLY A 121 0.40 1.78 -9.29
N ALA A 122 -0.30 1.05 -8.42
CA ALA A 122 -0.54 -0.38 -8.58
C ALA A 122 -1.31 -0.70 -9.87
N SER A 123 -1.11 -1.92 -10.37
CA SER A 123 -1.91 -2.45 -11.47
C SER A 123 -3.35 -2.71 -11.02
N THR A 124 -4.32 -2.21 -11.79
CA THR A 124 -5.75 -2.32 -11.50
C THR A 124 -6.48 -3.04 -12.64
N TYR A 125 -6.00 -4.24 -13.03
CA TYR A 125 -6.60 -5.02 -14.14
C TYR A 125 -8.04 -5.44 -13.86
N VAL A 126 -8.93 -5.07 -14.77
CA VAL A 126 -10.37 -5.43 -14.75
C VAL A 126 -10.61 -6.81 -15.37
N SER A 127 -9.76 -7.25 -16.28
CA SER A 127 -10.01 -8.41 -17.15
C SER A 127 -9.74 -9.80 -16.53
N THR A 128 -9.52 -9.91 -15.22
CA THR A 128 -9.26 -11.19 -14.56
C THR A 128 -10.55 -11.79 -13.99
N SER A 129 -10.72 -13.11 -14.11
CA SER A 129 -11.85 -13.83 -13.50
C SER A 129 -11.88 -13.66 -11.97
N GLY A 130 -13.09 -13.58 -11.40
CA GLY A 130 -13.28 -13.42 -9.95
C GLY A 130 -13.12 -11.99 -9.44
N VAL A 131 -13.21 -11.00 -10.34
CA VAL A 131 -13.18 -9.59 -10.01
C VAL A 131 -14.60 -9.03 -9.99
N THR A 132 -14.93 -8.30 -8.93
CA THR A 132 -16.14 -7.48 -8.85
C THR A 132 -15.77 -6.04 -9.22
N VAL A 133 -16.56 -5.43 -10.09
CA VAL A 133 -16.35 -4.04 -10.52
C VAL A 133 -17.52 -3.18 -10.05
N SER A 134 -17.22 -2.03 -9.47
CA SER A 134 -18.16 -1.03 -8.97
C SER A 134 -17.59 0.37 -9.19
N ALA A 135 -18.15 1.40 -8.54
CA ALA A 135 -17.60 2.75 -8.58
C ALA A 135 -17.54 3.35 -7.17
N VAL A 136 -16.57 4.24 -6.94
CA VAL A 136 -16.45 5.06 -5.72
C VAL A 136 -16.05 6.48 -6.12
N GLU A 137 -16.84 7.48 -5.69
CA GLU A 137 -16.61 8.90 -6.01
C GLU A 137 -16.34 9.16 -7.51
N GLY A 138 -17.03 8.43 -8.40
CA GLY A 138 -16.88 8.57 -9.85
C GLY A 138 -15.69 7.79 -10.46
N LEU A 139 -14.87 7.11 -9.67
CA LEU A 139 -13.75 6.29 -10.13
C LEU A 139 -14.14 4.81 -10.15
N PRO A 140 -13.66 4.01 -11.14
CA PRO A 140 -13.85 2.57 -11.15
C PRO A 140 -13.19 1.91 -9.94
N GLN A 141 -13.95 1.10 -9.20
CA GLN A 141 -13.45 0.29 -8.09
C GLN A 141 -13.45 -1.19 -8.48
N ILE A 142 -12.36 -1.86 -8.20
CA ILE A 142 -12.13 -3.26 -8.53
C ILE A 142 -11.86 -4.02 -7.23
N GLU A 143 -12.54 -5.15 -7.04
CA GLU A 143 -12.43 -5.95 -5.83
C GLU A 143 -12.05 -7.38 -6.18
N ARG A 144 -11.04 -7.91 -5.51
CA ARG A 144 -10.59 -9.31 -5.63
C ARG A 144 -10.46 -9.92 -4.25
N LYS A 145 -11.35 -10.85 -3.93
CA LYS A 145 -11.31 -11.63 -2.69
C LYS A 145 -10.45 -12.88 -2.87
N SER A 146 -9.62 -13.21 -1.88
CA SER A 146 -8.86 -14.47 -1.86
C SER A 146 -9.79 -15.66 -1.74
N LYS A 147 -9.34 -16.83 -2.20
CA LYS A 147 -10.14 -18.07 -2.17
C LYS A 147 -10.48 -18.53 -0.75
N ASP A 148 -9.61 -18.27 0.21
CA ASP A 148 -9.82 -18.58 1.64
C ASP A 148 -10.67 -17.53 2.38
N GLY A 149 -11.01 -16.45 1.70
CA GLY A 149 -11.82 -15.35 2.23
C GLY A 149 -11.12 -14.46 3.26
N LYS A 150 -9.83 -14.68 3.54
CA LYS A 150 -9.07 -13.96 4.58
C LYS A 150 -8.42 -12.68 4.11
N SER A 151 -8.28 -12.49 2.81
CA SER A 151 -7.74 -11.27 2.23
C SER A 151 -8.58 -10.76 1.07
N CYS A 152 -8.43 -9.47 0.80
CA CYS A 152 -9.08 -8.79 -0.30
C CYS A 152 -8.20 -7.64 -0.79
N ASP A 153 -8.08 -7.53 -2.12
CA ASP A 153 -7.50 -6.35 -2.77
C ASP A 153 -8.64 -5.48 -3.31
N VAL A 154 -8.65 -4.21 -2.92
CA VAL A 154 -9.58 -3.20 -3.41
C VAL A 154 -8.79 -2.15 -4.17
N GLY A 155 -8.94 -2.14 -5.49
CA GLY A 155 -8.26 -1.21 -6.39
C GLY A 155 -9.18 -0.09 -6.82
N ILE A 156 -8.66 1.14 -6.88
CA ILE A 156 -9.31 2.30 -7.46
C ILE A 156 -8.51 2.69 -8.70
N MET A 157 -9.12 2.56 -9.87
CA MET A 157 -8.46 2.91 -11.13
C MET A 157 -8.39 4.42 -11.30
N THR A 158 -7.21 4.96 -11.55
CA THR A 158 -6.97 6.39 -11.80
C THR A 158 -6.39 6.66 -13.18
N LEU A 159 -5.95 5.61 -13.86
CA LEU A 159 -5.42 5.65 -15.22
C LEU A 159 -5.86 4.38 -15.98
N ARG A 160 -6.35 4.52 -17.21
CA ARG A 160 -6.81 3.38 -18.01
C ARG A 160 -5.75 2.76 -18.89
N LYS A 161 -4.79 3.56 -19.32
CA LYS A 161 -3.74 3.11 -20.26
C LYS A 161 -2.38 3.64 -19.84
N PRO A 162 -1.54 2.78 -19.20
CA PRO A 162 -1.86 1.44 -18.72
C PRO A 162 -2.80 1.48 -17.51
N GLU A 163 -3.52 0.38 -17.23
CA GLU A 163 -4.44 0.29 -16.06
C GLU A 163 -3.66 0.41 -14.75
N ARG A 164 -3.73 1.59 -14.13
CA ARG A 164 -3.04 1.95 -12.88
C ARG A 164 -3.97 2.69 -11.94
N GLY A 165 -3.66 2.58 -10.65
CA GLY A 165 -4.45 3.29 -9.65
C GLY A 165 -3.91 3.10 -8.24
N VAL A 166 -4.79 3.17 -7.27
CA VAL A 166 -4.49 2.92 -5.86
C VAL A 166 -5.07 1.58 -5.46
N SER A 167 -4.25 0.68 -4.93
CA SER A 167 -4.70 -0.62 -4.41
C SER A 167 -4.58 -0.65 -2.90
N PHE A 168 -5.60 -1.20 -2.24
CA PHE A 168 -5.61 -1.48 -0.81
C PHE A 168 -5.65 -3.00 -0.63
N SER A 169 -4.56 -3.57 -0.10
CA SER A 169 -4.51 -4.98 0.28
C SER A 169 -4.89 -5.11 1.75
N VAL A 170 -5.90 -5.93 2.04
CA VAL A 170 -6.42 -6.14 3.39
C VAL A 170 -6.35 -7.62 3.74
N THR A 171 -5.72 -7.95 4.86
CA THR A 171 -5.79 -9.28 5.48
C THR A 171 -6.44 -9.14 6.85
N TYR A 172 -7.53 -9.90 7.09
CA TYR A 172 -8.32 -9.76 8.30
C TYR A 172 -9.00 -11.05 8.72
N ASP A 173 -8.65 -11.58 9.88
CA ASP A 173 -9.25 -12.78 10.47
C ASP A 173 -10.49 -12.50 11.34
N GLY A 174 -10.79 -11.24 11.63
CA GLY A 174 -11.87 -10.81 12.53
C GLY A 174 -13.17 -10.39 11.83
N GLY A 175 -13.19 -10.29 10.49
CA GLY A 175 -14.34 -9.79 9.76
C GLY A 175 -14.22 -9.95 8.24
N ASP A 176 -14.98 -9.14 7.48
CA ASP A 176 -14.91 -9.13 6.02
C ASP A 176 -13.79 -8.20 5.53
N PRO A 177 -12.70 -8.75 4.95
CA PRO A 177 -11.58 -7.95 4.46
C PRO A 177 -11.98 -7.03 3.29
N CYS A 178 -12.95 -7.45 2.45
CA CYS A 178 -13.40 -6.62 1.33
C CYS A 178 -14.22 -5.42 1.81
N ALA A 179 -15.11 -5.60 2.77
CA ALA A 179 -15.86 -4.49 3.37
C ALA A 179 -14.92 -3.47 4.02
N THR A 180 -13.90 -3.97 4.74
CA THR A 180 -12.85 -3.12 5.33
C THR A 180 -12.09 -2.36 4.25
N GLY A 181 -11.65 -3.05 3.19
CA GLY A 181 -10.93 -2.44 2.07
C GLY A 181 -11.74 -1.36 1.36
N ARG A 182 -13.04 -1.60 1.10
CA ARG A 182 -13.94 -0.58 0.52
C ARG A 182 -14.06 0.67 1.39
N ALA A 183 -14.20 0.48 2.71
CA ALA A 183 -14.31 1.61 3.63
C ALA A 183 -13.05 2.47 3.66
N VAL A 184 -11.86 1.83 3.66
CA VAL A 184 -10.57 2.53 3.60
C VAL A 184 -10.40 3.22 2.24
N ALA A 185 -10.68 2.54 1.14
CA ALA A 185 -10.58 3.08 -0.21
C ALA A 185 -11.48 4.32 -0.40
N ALA A 186 -12.73 4.29 0.09
CA ALA A 186 -13.64 5.43 0.01
C ALA A 186 -13.11 6.65 0.79
N LYS A 187 -12.57 6.45 1.99
CA LYS A 187 -11.92 7.55 2.75
C LYS A 187 -10.70 8.10 2.01
N ALA A 188 -9.88 7.21 1.45
CA ALA A 188 -8.69 7.60 0.70
C ALA A 188 -9.05 8.45 -0.53
N VAL A 189 -10.07 8.05 -1.33
CA VAL A 189 -10.50 8.83 -2.50
C VAL A 189 -11.00 10.21 -2.08
N LYS A 190 -11.79 10.30 -1.00
CA LYS A 190 -12.21 11.61 -0.44
C LYS A 190 -11.01 12.46 -0.04
N SER A 191 -9.98 11.86 0.56
CA SER A 191 -8.73 12.56 0.91
C SER A 191 -7.99 13.04 -0.33
N LEU A 192 -7.89 12.21 -1.37
CA LEU A 192 -7.25 12.58 -2.64
C LEU A 192 -7.92 13.78 -3.31
N HIS A 193 -9.25 13.87 -3.26
CA HIS A 193 -10.00 15.00 -3.81
C HIS A 193 -9.95 16.26 -2.94
N ALA A 194 -9.69 16.13 -1.64
CA ALA A 194 -9.64 17.28 -0.73
C ALA A 194 -8.24 17.89 -0.68
N SER A 195 -7.36 17.32 0.13
CA SER A 195 -6.00 17.83 0.34
C SER A 195 -5.11 16.69 0.85
N PRO A 196 -4.66 15.79 -0.05
CA PRO A 196 -3.87 14.65 0.35
C PRO A 196 -2.50 15.10 0.86
N ALA A 197 -1.96 14.36 1.83
CA ALA A 197 -0.59 14.53 2.24
C ALA A 197 0.36 14.23 1.07
N LYS A 198 1.41 15.01 0.96
CA LYS A 198 2.43 14.88 -0.08
C LYS A 198 3.77 14.63 0.55
N TYR A 199 4.64 13.99 -0.20
CA TYR A 199 6.06 13.93 0.16
C TYR A 199 6.63 15.34 0.34
N PRO A 200 7.62 15.51 1.23
CA PRO A 200 8.32 16.79 1.35
C PRO A 200 8.87 17.26 0.00
N SER A 201 8.49 18.45 -0.41
CA SER A 201 9.04 19.08 -1.61
C SER A 201 10.42 19.63 -1.28
N SER A 202 11.47 18.91 -1.68
CA SER A 202 12.86 19.38 -1.57
C SER A 202 13.51 19.45 -2.95
N ALA A 203 14.44 20.38 -3.13
CA ALA A 203 15.18 20.47 -4.37
C ALA A 203 15.86 19.11 -4.68
N GLY A 204 15.79 18.70 -5.92
CA GLY A 204 16.44 17.46 -6.38
C GLY A 204 15.71 16.17 -6.00
N THR A 205 14.54 16.19 -5.36
CA THR A 205 13.81 14.93 -5.03
C THR A 205 13.29 14.20 -6.27
N LEU A 206 13.27 12.87 -6.21
CA LEU A 206 12.75 11.99 -7.26
C LEU A 206 11.24 11.76 -7.16
N THR A 207 10.61 12.16 -6.06
CA THR A 207 9.19 11.91 -5.83
C THR A 207 8.25 12.49 -6.89
N ALA A 208 8.65 13.56 -7.58
CA ALA A 208 7.89 14.17 -8.65
C ALA A 208 8.41 13.82 -10.07
N VAL A 209 9.54 13.13 -10.17
CA VAL A 209 10.18 12.82 -11.45
C VAL A 209 9.41 11.71 -12.19
N ASP A 210 9.14 11.92 -13.47
CA ASP A 210 8.53 10.89 -14.32
C ASP A 210 9.60 9.87 -14.76
N PRO A 211 9.52 8.61 -14.33
CA PRO A 211 10.49 7.59 -14.70
C PRO A 211 10.49 7.28 -16.21
N CYS A 212 9.38 7.52 -16.91
CA CYS A 212 9.27 7.26 -18.35
C CYS A 212 10.02 8.29 -19.21
N THR A 213 10.37 9.44 -18.62
CA THR A 213 11.15 10.50 -19.32
C THR A 213 12.56 10.66 -18.76
N ALA A 214 12.94 9.81 -17.80
CA ALA A 214 14.21 9.91 -17.09
C ALA A 214 15.46 9.51 -17.90
N ALA A 215 15.30 8.89 -19.07
CA ALA A 215 16.40 8.59 -20.00
C ALA A 215 16.16 9.21 -21.39
N ASP A 216 17.22 9.35 -22.16
CA ASP A 216 17.10 9.79 -23.56
C ASP A 216 16.50 8.67 -24.43
N PRO A 217 15.40 8.92 -25.17
CA PRO A 217 14.79 7.94 -26.05
C PRO A 217 15.74 7.39 -27.11
N ALA A 218 16.70 8.20 -27.58
CA ALA A 218 17.70 7.74 -28.55
C ALA A 218 18.61 6.69 -27.93
N VAL A 219 19.08 6.91 -26.68
CA VAL A 219 19.93 5.97 -25.96
C VAL A 219 19.16 4.68 -25.60
N LEU A 220 17.87 4.81 -25.23
CA LEU A 220 17.00 3.66 -25.02
C LEU A 220 16.84 2.83 -26.31
N GLY A 221 16.58 3.49 -27.45
CA GLY A 221 16.42 2.86 -28.75
C GLY A 221 17.69 2.18 -29.29
N GLU A 222 18.89 2.68 -28.95
CA GLU A 222 20.15 2.02 -29.29
C GLU A 222 20.34 0.69 -28.51
N VAL A 223 19.85 0.60 -27.28
CA VAL A 223 19.98 -0.59 -26.43
C VAL A 223 18.85 -1.58 -26.68
N VAL A 224 17.62 -1.10 -26.83
CA VAL A 224 16.41 -1.88 -27.11
C VAL A 224 15.66 -1.20 -28.25
N PRO A 225 15.94 -1.57 -29.52
CA PRO A 225 15.27 -1.01 -30.68
C PRO A 225 13.75 -1.24 -30.67
N HIS A 226 13.01 -0.29 -31.23
CA HIS A 226 11.55 -0.35 -31.38
C HIS A 226 10.78 -0.46 -30.04
N GLY A 227 11.42 -0.17 -28.91
CA GLY A 227 10.75 -0.16 -27.61
C GLY A 227 9.78 1.01 -27.46
N ALA A 228 8.79 0.80 -26.63
CA ALA A 228 7.86 1.83 -26.16
C ALA A 228 7.86 1.88 -24.64
N THR A 229 7.60 3.06 -24.09
CA THR A 229 7.50 3.25 -22.64
C THR A 229 6.17 2.69 -22.12
N THR A 230 6.22 2.01 -20.99
CA THR A 230 5.05 1.58 -20.24
C THR A 230 5.24 1.89 -18.76
N LEU A 231 4.37 2.70 -18.20
CA LEU A 231 4.36 3.02 -16.78
C LEU A 231 4.01 1.76 -15.99
N THR A 232 4.94 1.26 -15.18
CA THR A 232 4.74 0.04 -14.35
C THR A 232 4.22 0.38 -12.96
N THR A 233 4.71 1.47 -12.38
CA THR A 233 4.13 2.18 -11.22
C THR A 233 4.28 3.67 -11.48
N PHE A 234 3.77 4.54 -10.61
CA PHE A 234 4.03 5.98 -10.81
C PHE A 234 5.51 6.38 -10.59
N HIS A 235 6.33 5.48 -10.03
CA HIS A 235 7.76 5.69 -9.84
C HIS A 235 8.63 4.67 -10.58
N SER A 236 8.07 3.90 -11.50
CA SER A 236 8.85 3.03 -12.37
C SER A 236 8.26 2.90 -13.78
N CYS A 237 9.12 2.74 -14.77
CA CYS A 237 8.77 2.66 -16.17
C CYS A 237 9.62 1.63 -16.89
N ASP A 238 9.00 0.86 -17.76
CA ASP A 238 9.66 -0.06 -18.66
C ASP A 238 9.77 0.53 -20.07
N TRP A 239 10.87 0.20 -20.75
CA TRP A 239 11.06 0.40 -22.18
C TRP A 239 11.25 -0.98 -22.82
N THR A 240 10.32 -1.37 -23.71
CA THR A 240 10.31 -2.70 -24.34
C THR A 240 9.53 -2.69 -25.66
N PRO A 241 9.93 -3.50 -26.68
CA PRO A 241 9.13 -3.72 -27.89
C PRO A 241 7.93 -4.67 -27.68
N GLY A 242 7.67 -5.07 -26.44
CA GLY A 242 6.61 -6.01 -26.05
C GLY A 242 6.86 -6.47 -24.61
N SER A 243 7.43 -7.64 -24.41
CA SER A 243 7.81 -8.16 -23.09
C SER A 243 9.31 -8.33 -22.93
N ASN A 244 10.06 -8.43 -24.05
CA ASN A 244 11.48 -8.77 -24.10
C ASN A 244 12.13 -8.23 -25.40
N PRO A 245 13.35 -7.68 -25.39
CA PRO A 245 14.12 -7.27 -24.20
C PRO A 245 13.48 -6.10 -23.46
N ARG A 246 13.94 -5.82 -22.24
CA ARG A 246 13.37 -4.78 -21.39
C ARG A 246 14.44 -3.97 -20.68
N ILE A 247 14.22 -2.66 -20.59
CA ILE A 247 14.88 -1.74 -19.68
C ILE A 247 13.84 -1.30 -18.67
N SER A 248 14.16 -1.39 -17.37
CA SER A 248 13.31 -0.86 -16.29
C SER A 248 14.06 0.26 -15.57
N ILE A 249 13.41 1.41 -15.39
CA ILE A 249 13.93 2.55 -14.64
C ILE A 249 12.97 2.76 -13.46
N GLY A 250 13.50 2.80 -12.24
CA GLY A 250 12.69 2.94 -11.05
C GLY A 250 13.33 3.79 -9.97
N PHE A 251 12.48 4.44 -9.16
CA PHE A 251 12.85 5.26 -8.02
C PHE A 251 12.19 4.72 -6.75
N ARG A 252 12.93 4.65 -5.66
CA ARG A 252 12.42 4.16 -4.38
C ARG A 252 13.19 4.74 -3.19
N PRO A 253 12.59 4.84 -2.00
CA PRO A 253 13.36 4.99 -0.78
C PRO A 253 14.03 3.66 -0.39
N GLY A 254 15.07 3.72 0.40
CA GLY A 254 15.70 2.54 0.97
C GLY A 254 17.14 2.78 1.38
N LEU A 255 17.74 1.77 1.96
CA LEU A 255 19.16 1.84 2.34
C LEU A 255 20.04 2.13 1.13
N PRO A 256 21.06 2.99 1.28
CA PRO A 256 22.01 3.26 0.21
C PRO A 256 22.61 1.97 -0.37
N PRO A 257 22.77 1.88 -1.69
CA PRO A 257 23.46 0.75 -2.29
C PRO A 257 24.92 0.73 -1.83
N GLU A 258 25.40 -0.45 -1.52
CA GLU A 258 26.76 -0.69 -1.10
C GLU A 258 27.34 -1.90 -1.84
N GLN A 259 28.65 -2.07 -1.79
CA GLN A 259 29.27 -3.25 -2.35
C GLN A 259 28.85 -4.48 -1.54
N ARG A 260 28.15 -5.40 -2.20
CA ARG A 260 27.70 -6.69 -1.66
C ARG A 260 28.26 -7.81 -2.50
N GLU A 261 28.18 -9.03 -1.98
CA GLU A 261 28.58 -10.21 -2.74
C GLU A 261 27.90 -10.25 -4.12
N GLY A 262 28.72 -10.39 -5.16
CA GLY A 262 28.29 -10.38 -6.55
C GLY A 262 27.89 -9.01 -7.10
N SER A 263 28.21 -7.90 -6.40
CA SER A 263 28.10 -6.54 -6.96
C SER A 263 29.47 -5.91 -7.14
N THR A 264 29.59 -5.05 -8.17
CA THR A 264 30.83 -4.32 -8.49
C THR A 264 30.55 -2.82 -8.42
N LYS A 265 31.41 -2.10 -7.70
CA LYS A 265 31.39 -0.63 -7.69
C LYS A 265 31.81 -0.10 -9.07
N VAL A 266 31.11 0.91 -9.55
CA VAL A 266 31.37 1.60 -10.83
C VAL A 266 31.14 3.09 -10.67
N GLU A 267 31.98 3.91 -11.30
CA GLU A 267 31.83 5.36 -11.36
C GLU A 267 31.20 5.76 -12.70
N ILE A 268 30.09 6.46 -12.67
CA ILE A 268 29.35 6.89 -13.86
C ILE A 268 29.15 8.40 -13.77
N ASP A 269 29.90 9.17 -14.59
CA ASP A 269 29.85 10.64 -14.62
C ASP A 269 29.94 11.30 -13.23
N GLY A 270 30.81 10.77 -12.37
CA GLY A 270 31.05 11.26 -11.02
C GLY A 270 30.07 10.73 -9.96
N VAL A 271 29.15 9.84 -10.34
CA VAL A 271 28.23 9.16 -9.42
C VAL A 271 28.76 7.76 -9.11
N THR A 272 28.92 7.46 -7.82
CA THR A 272 29.22 6.10 -7.38
C THR A 272 27.96 5.24 -7.50
N ALA A 273 28.02 4.20 -8.32
CA ALA A 273 26.98 3.22 -8.53
C ALA A 273 27.46 1.79 -8.27
N TYR A 274 26.53 0.88 -8.13
CA TYR A 274 26.79 -0.54 -7.94
C TYR A 274 26.06 -1.35 -9.01
N GLN A 275 26.80 -2.17 -9.75
CA GLN A 275 26.22 -3.05 -10.76
C GLN A 275 26.24 -4.50 -10.29
N LYS A 276 25.22 -5.25 -10.69
CA LYS A 276 25.10 -6.68 -10.39
C LYS A 276 24.43 -7.41 -11.52
N GLY A 277 25.08 -8.46 -12.02
CA GLY A 277 24.49 -9.40 -12.98
C GLY A 277 23.34 -10.19 -12.35
N GLY A 278 22.38 -10.64 -13.17
CA GLY A 278 21.31 -11.52 -12.73
C GLY A 278 21.83 -12.86 -12.21
N SER A 279 21.09 -13.49 -11.30
CA SER A 279 21.41 -14.82 -10.75
C SER A 279 21.02 -15.97 -11.70
N GLY A 280 20.14 -15.71 -12.68
CA GLY A 280 19.64 -16.70 -13.64
C GLY A 280 20.60 -16.98 -14.81
N SER A 281 20.07 -17.71 -15.81
CA SER A 281 20.76 -18.03 -17.06
C SER A 281 20.65 -16.94 -18.13
N ASP A 282 19.77 -15.97 -17.91
CA ASP A 282 19.40 -14.95 -18.88
C ASP A 282 20.33 -13.73 -18.78
N ALA A 283 20.41 -12.95 -19.84
CA ALA A 283 21.12 -11.69 -19.84
C ALA A 283 20.39 -10.67 -18.96
N GLU A 284 20.95 -10.34 -17.81
CA GLU A 284 20.42 -9.35 -16.87
C GLU A 284 21.55 -8.60 -16.17
N CYS A 285 21.38 -7.29 -16.01
CA CYS A 285 22.19 -6.49 -15.11
C CYS A 285 21.36 -5.37 -14.50
N LYS A 286 21.53 -5.17 -13.20
CA LYS A 286 21.00 -4.05 -12.43
C LYS A 286 22.11 -3.09 -12.05
N VAL A 287 21.87 -1.79 -12.23
CA VAL A 287 22.71 -0.69 -11.75
C VAL A 287 21.89 0.15 -10.78
N GLU A 288 22.40 0.36 -9.57
CA GLU A 288 21.74 1.17 -8.55
C GLU A 288 22.72 2.21 -7.97
N TRP A 289 22.17 3.39 -7.64
CA TRP A 289 22.92 4.43 -6.92
C TRP A 289 22.02 5.22 -5.98
N GLN A 290 22.65 5.80 -4.97
CA GLN A 290 22.03 6.79 -4.13
C GLN A 290 21.94 8.11 -4.90
N HIS A 291 20.72 8.68 -4.96
CA HIS A 291 20.52 9.99 -5.54
C HIS A 291 20.69 11.09 -4.48
N LYS A 292 19.96 11.00 -3.37
CA LYS A 292 20.08 11.90 -2.23
C LYS A 292 19.63 11.23 -0.92
N PRO A 293 20.00 11.74 0.26
CA PRO A 293 19.43 11.31 1.53
C PRO A 293 17.90 11.47 1.56
N TRP A 294 17.20 10.53 2.21
CA TRP A 294 15.73 10.55 2.33
C TRP A 294 15.31 10.81 3.79
N ALA A 295 15.27 9.80 4.63
CA ALA A 295 14.89 9.88 6.04
C ALA A 295 15.69 8.85 6.83
N ASP A 296 16.05 9.17 8.06
CA ASP A 296 16.89 8.33 8.90
C ASP A 296 18.16 7.87 8.14
N ASP A 297 18.40 6.56 8.03
CA ASP A 297 19.51 5.97 7.27
C ASP A 297 19.16 5.64 5.82
N GLU A 298 17.99 6.07 5.32
CA GLU A 298 17.53 5.80 3.97
C GLU A 298 17.92 6.91 2.99
N ALA A 299 17.88 6.56 1.71
CA ALA A 299 18.14 7.45 0.59
C ALA A 299 17.11 7.23 -0.53
N GLU A 300 16.98 8.21 -1.40
CA GLU A 300 16.34 8.04 -2.70
C GLU A 300 17.27 7.24 -3.59
N ILE A 301 16.83 6.08 -4.02
CA ILE A 301 17.59 5.13 -4.83
C ILE A 301 17.05 5.14 -6.25
N VAL A 302 17.95 5.25 -7.20
CA VAL A 302 17.68 5.01 -8.62
C VAL A 302 18.12 3.61 -8.99
N SER A 303 17.30 2.91 -9.73
CA SER A 303 17.57 1.58 -10.24
C SER A 303 17.35 1.55 -11.75
N VAL A 304 18.32 1.03 -12.48
CA VAL A 304 18.26 0.75 -13.92
C VAL A 304 18.53 -0.73 -14.13
N ILE A 305 17.61 -1.43 -14.77
CA ILE A 305 17.72 -2.86 -15.04
C ILE A 305 17.63 -3.07 -16.56
N TYR A 306 18.61 -3.75 -17.13
CA TYR A 306 18.51 -4.36 -18.46
C TYR A 306 18.23 -5.84 -18.30
N LYS A 307 17.28 -6.38 -19.05
CA LYS A 307 16.97 -7.81 -19.05
C LYS A 307 16.58 -8.29 -20.43
N ASN A 308 17.12 -9.47 -20.84
CA ASN A 308 16.76 -10.14 -22.07
C ASN A 308 16.73 -11.66 -21.85
N TYR A 309 15.56 -12.24 -21.96
CA TYR A 309 15.32 -13.68 -21.77
C TYR A 309 15.80 -14.54 -22.96
N ASP A 310 15.99 -13.92 -24.14
CA ASP A 310 16.43 -14.61 -25.36
C ASP A 310 17.97 -14.65 -25.49
N GLU A 311 18.67 -13.84 -24.69
CA GLU A 311 20.11 -13.81 -24.62
C GLU A 311 20.61 -14.65 -23.43
N LYS A 312 21.67 -15.44 -23.65
CA LYS A 312 22.36 -16.14 -22.57
C LYS A 312 23.10 -15.13 -21.68
N LYS A 313 23.31 -15.52 -20.45
CA LYS A 313 24.03 -14.73 -19.47
C LYS A 313 25.40 -14.32 -20.01
N ASP A 314 25.58 -13.03 -20.19
CA ASP A 314 26.83 -12.33 -20.39
C ASP A 314 26.78 -11.07 -19.52
N GLU A 315 27.39 -11.16 -18.34
CA GLU A 315 27.33 -10.08 -17.34
C GLU A 315 28.00 -8.81 -17.86
N ALA A 316 29.13 -8.93 -18.54
CA ALA A 316 29.86 -7.77 -19.06
C ALA A 316 29.04 -7.02 -20.10
N ALA A 317 28.46 -7.73 -21.08
CA ALA A 317 27.61 -7.14 -22.10
C ALA A 317 26.33 -6.55 -21.52
N SER A 318 25.65 -7.27 -20.61
CA SER A 318 24.41 -6.81 -19.96
C SER A 318 24.65 -5.59 -19.09
N CYS A 319 25.75 -5.59 -18.31
CA CYS A 319 26.09 -4.45 -17.45
C CYS A 319 26.55 -3.25 -18.28
N GLY A 320 27.28 -3.46 -19.40
CA GLY A 320 27.58 -2.38 -20.32
C GLY A 320 26.34 -1.67 -20.87
N LYS A 321 25.29 -2.43 -21.21
CA LYS A 321 23.99 -1.90 -21.63
C LYS A 321 23.30 -1.11 -20.49
N ALA A 322 23.24 -1.69 -19.29
CA ALA A 322 22.62 -1.03 -18.12
C ALA A 322 23.37 0.25 -17.71
N VAL A 323 24.70 0.26 -17.71
CA VAL A 323 25.54 1.44 -17.42
C VAL A 323 25.31 2.54 -18.45
N LYS A 324 25.21 2.19 -19.74
CA LYS A 324 24.90 3.16 -20.80
C LYS A 324 23.56 3.89 -20.53
N ILE A 325 22.54 3.15 -20.12
CA ILE A 325 21.23 3.74 -19.73
C ILE A 325 21.38 4.57 -18.45
N ALA A 326 22.07 4.05 -17.42
CA ALA A 326 22.29 4.74 -16.16
C ALA A 326 22.97 6.11 -16.37
N LYS A 327 23.96 6.18 -17.25
CA LYS A 327 24.59 7.45 -17.65
C LYS A 327 23.58 8.45 -18.23
N SER A 328 22.69 8.01 -19.11
CA SER A 328 21.63 8.83 -19.67
C SER A 328 20.66 9.31 -18.57
N VAL A 329 20.27 8.42 -17.63
CA VAL A 329 19.40 8.78 -16.50
C VAL A 329 20.07 9.83 -15.61
N ILE A 330 21.33 9.64 -15.22
CA ILE A 330 22.09 10.59 -14.38
C ILE A 330 22.09 11.98 -15.00
N SER A 331 22.28 12.09 -16.32
CA SER A 331 22.33 13.38 -17.02
C SER A 331 20.98 14.15 -17.01
N LYS A 332 19.85 13.45 -16.82
CA LYS A 332 18.50 14.04 -16.87
C LYS A 332 17.87 14.25 -15.51
N LEU A 333 18.32 13.54 -14.48
CA LEU A 333 17.78 13.73 -13.15
C LEU A 333 18.10 15.11 -12.58
N PRO A 334 17.22 15.67 -11.73
CA PRO A 334 17.53 16.89 -11.01
C PRO A 334 18.78 16.66 -10.14
N LYS A 335 19.58 17.70 -9.95
CA LYS A 335 20.74 17.59 -9.04
C LYS A 335 20.26 17.43 -7.60
N PRO A 336 20.84 16.51 -6.81
CA PRO A 336 20.46 16.25 -5.43
C PRO A 336 20.70 17.46 -4.49
#